data_593c73734486e58d3c22a6c51585c1d8
#
_entry.id   593c73734486e58d3c22a6c51585c1d8
#
_cell.length_a   1.000
_cell.length_b   1.000
_cell.length_c   1.000
_cell.angle_alpha   90.00
_cell.angle_beta   90.00
_cell.angle_gamma   90.00
#
_symmetry.space_group_name_H-M   'P 1'
#
loop_
_entity.id
_entity.type
_entity.pdbx_description
1 polymer ?
#
loop_
_entity_poly.entity_id
_entity_poly.type
_entity_poly.pdbx_seq_one_letter_code
_entity_poly.pdbx_strand_id
1 'polypeptide(L)' 'MSLKNAPDEVKLAVDLIMLLEENQVSAKTVLGALDIIKRDYENKLKKAPADSPAADE' A
#
# COMPACT_ATOMS: atom_id res chain seq x y z
N MET A 1 -9.92 4.98 17.27
CA MET A 1 -8.58 5.49 16.94
C MET A 1 -8.69 6.59 15.92
N SER A 2 -7.96 7.66 16.12
CA SER A 2 -7.99 8.76 15.16
C SER A 2 -6.98 8.50 14.04
N LEU A 3 -7.38 8.73 12.80
CA LEU A 3 -6.46 8.59 11.68
C LEU A 3 -5.32 9.57 11.74
N LYS A 4 -5.49 10.69 12.42
CA LYS A 4 -4.43 11.67 12.54
C LYS A 4 -3.22 11.10 13.26
N ASN A 5 -3.45 10.17 14.19
CA ASN A 5 -2.39 9.58 14.98
C ASN A 5 -1.97 8.20 14.49
N ALA A 6 -2.52 7.74 13.39
CA ALA A 6 -2.20 6.42 12.86
C ALA A 6 -0.89 6.46 12.11
N PRO A 7 -0.13 5.35 12.09
CA PRO A 7 1.05 5.26 11.24
C PRO A 7 0.69 5.46 9.77
N ASP A 8 1.67 5.88 8.99
CA ASP A 8 1.45 6.17 7.57
C ASP A 8 0.89 4.97 6.81
N GLU A 9 1.38 3.77 7.13
CA GLU A 9 0.89 2.59 6.43
C GLU A 9 -0.56 2.29 6.76
N VAL A 10 -1.02 2.64 7.96
CA VAL A 10 -2.42 2.47 8.30
C VAL A 10 -3.28 3.46 7.55
N LYS A 11 -2.82 4.71 7.46
CA LYS A 11 -3.56 5.72 6.70
C LYS A 11 -3.68 5.32 5.24
N LEU A 12 -2.58 4.86 4.66
CA LEU A 12 -2.59 4.44 3.28
C LEU A 12 -3.50 3.23 3.07
N ALA A 13 -3.48 2.29 4.00
CA ALA A 13 -4.33 1.11 3.89
C ALA A 13 -5.80 1.49 3.92
N VAL A 14 -6.18 2.39 4.81
CA VAL A 14 -7.57 2.83 4.90
C VAL A 14 -7.99 3.54 3.62
N ASP A 15 -7.15 4.44 3.12
CA ASP A 15 -7.45 5.15 1.89
C ASP A 15 -7.60 4.18 0.72
N LEU A 16 -6.74 3.19 0.67
CA LEU A 16 -6.77 2.21 -0.41
C LEU A 16 -8.03 1.35 -0.32
N ILE A 17 -8.40 0.94 0.88
CA ILE A 17 -9.62 0.16 1.08
C ILE A 17 -10.82 0.94 0.58
N MET A 18 -10.91 2.21 0.94
CA MET A 18 -12.01 3.04 0.50
C MET A 18 -12.06 3.17 -1.01
N LEU A 19 -10.91 3.39 -1.62
CA LEU A 19 -10.81 3.51 -3.07
C LEU A 19 -11.27 2.23 -3.76
N LEU A 20 -10.80 1.09 -3.26
CA LEU A 20 -11.14 -0.20 -3.85
C LEU A 20 -12.62 -0.53 -3.69
N GLU A 21 -13.19 -0.15 -2.56
CA GLU A 21 -14.62 -0.37 -2.34
C GLU A 21 -15.46 0.53 -3.24
N GLU A 22 -15.05 1.76 -3.43
CA GLU A 22 -15.75 2.66 -4.33
C GLU A 22 -15.74 2.15 -5.77
N ASN A 23 -14.66 1.49 -6.15
CA ASN A 23 -14.55 0.94 -7.50
C ASN A 23 -15.12 -0.47 -7.61
N GLN A 24 -15.68 -0.99 -6.52
CA GLN A 24 -16.37 -2.29 -6.51
C GLN A 24 -15.45 -3.42 -6.97
N VAL A 25 -14.19 -3.37 -6.55
CA VAL A 25 -13.24 -4.42 -6.88
C VAL A 25 -13.47 -5.59 -5.93
N SER A 26 -13.51 -6.80 -6.48
CA SER A 26 -13.75 -7.97 -5.64
C SER A 26 -12.60 -8.23 -4.68
N ALA A 27 -12.92 -8.83 -3.54
CA ALA A 27 -11.90 -9.14 -2.54
C ALA A 27 -10.80 -10.03 -3.10
N LYS A 28 -11.17 -11.00 -3.91
CA LYS A 28 -10.20 -11.91 -4.51
C LYS A 28 -9.22 -11.16 -5.41
N THR A 29 -9.74 -10.25 -6.22
CA THR A 29 -8.90 -9.45 -7.10
C THR A 29 -7.98 -8.55 -6.29
N VAL A 30 -8.51 -7.95 -5.22
CA VAL A 30 -7.70 -7.08 -4.36
C VAL A 30 -6.55 -7.86 -3.75
N LEU A 31 -6.83 -9.04 -3.22
CA LEU A 31 -5.77 -9.83 -2.58
C LEU A 31 -4.69 -10.22 -3.57
N GLY A 32 -5.09 -10.59 -4.79
CA GLY A 32 -4.13 -10.90 -5.83
C GLY A 32 -3.27 -9.70 -6.21
N ALA A 33 -3.90 -8.55 -6.35
CA ALA A 33 -3.20 -7.33 -6.69
C ALA A 33 -2.23 -6.91 -5.58
N LEU A 34 -2.65 -7.04 -4.33
CA LEU A 34 -1.80 -6.69 -3.20
C LEU A 34 -0.55 -7.56 -3.15
N ASP A 35 -0.68 -8.83 -3.49
CA ASP A 35 0.48 -9.73 -3.52
C ASP A 35 1.48 -9.26 -4.58
N ILE A 36 0.99 -8.86 -5.72
CA ILE A 36 1.85 -8.35 -6.79
C ILE A 36 2.54 -7.06 -6.35
N ILE A 37 1.77 -6.16 -5.76
CA ILE A 37 2.30 -4.88 -5.29
C ILE A 37 3.35 -5.11 -4.22
N LYS A 38 3.09 -6.03 -3.30
CA LYS A 38 4.03 -6.35 -2.24
C LYS A 38 5.36 -6.81 -2.82
N ARG A 39 5.32 -7.73 -3.78
CA ARG A 39 6.54 -8.23 -4.41
C ARG A 39 7.30 -7.12 -5.11
N ASP A 40 6.59 -6.24 -5.79
CA ASP A 40 7.21 -5.14 -6.50
C ASP A 40 7.96 -4.23 -5.53
N TYR A 41 7.33 -3.90 -4.41
CA TYR A 41 7.96 -3.02 -3.44
C TYR A 41 9.06 -3.71 -2.65
N GLU A 42 8.96 -5.00 -2.44
CA GLU A 42 10.06 -5.76 -1.84
C GLU A 42 11.30 -5.68 -2.73
N ASN A 43 11.10 -5.78 -4.04
CA ASN A 43 12.21 -5.65 -4.97
C ASN A 43 12.80 -4.26 -4.95
N LYS A 44 11.96 -3.24 -4.87
CA LYS A 44 12.43 -1.87 -4.79
C LYS A 44 13.26 -1.63 -3.54
N LEU A 45 12.84 -2.23 -2.44
CA LEU A 45 13.57 -2.12 -1.19
C LEU A 45 14.95 -2.75 -1.28
N LYS A 46 15.05 -3.87 -1.97
CA LYS A 46 16.32 -4.55 -2.14
C LYS A 46 17.27 -3.78 -3.04
N LYS A 47 16.73 -3.16 -4.09
CA LYS A 47 17.55 -2.46 -5.07
C LYS A 47 17.96 -1.08 -4.60
N ALA A 48 17.06 -0.42 -3.88
CA ALA A 48 17.30 0.95 -3.48
C ALA A 48 17.85 0.97 -2.07
N PRO A 49 18.69 1.92 -1.75
CA PRO A 49 19.10 2.11 -0.36
C PRO A 49 17.87 2.37 0.50
N ALA A 50 18.00 2.05 1.77
CA ALA A 50 16.88 2.19 2.68
C ALA A 50 16.34 3.59 2.75
N ASP A 51 17.16 4.56 2.43
CA ASP A 51 16.72 5.95 2.48
C ASP A 51 16.01 6.39 1.23
N SER A 52 15.91 5.52 0.30
CA SER A 52 15.22 5.87 -0.92
C SER A 52 13.79 6.24 -0.57
N PRO A 53 13.50 7.32 -0.73
CA PRO A 53 12.15 7.75 -0.34
C PRO A 53 11.18 7.66 -1.45
N ALA A 54 11.94 7.53 -1.32
CA ALA A 54 11.37 7.70 -1.82
C ALA A 54 10.72 7.60 -2.38
N ALA A 55 10.97 7.34 -2.35
CA ALA A 55 10.56 7.36 -2.65
C ALA A 55 9.67 7.56 -2.84
N ASP A 56 9.78 7.80 -2.63
CA ASP A 56 9.06 8.16 -2.68
C ASP A 56 8.50 8.53 -3.07
N GLU A 57 8.45 8.60 -3.09
CA GLU A 57 7.96 8.90 -3.34
C GLU A 57 7.71 9.12 -3.53
#